data_e550aa20115e30831a8915690320e7ad
#
_entry.id   e550aa20115e30831a8915690320e7ad
#
_cell.length_a   1.000
_cell.length_b   1.000
_cell.length_c   1.000
_cell.angle_alpha   90.00
_cell.angle_beta   90.00
_cell.angle_gamma   90.00
#
_symmetry.space_group_name_H-M   'P 1'
#
loop_
_entity.id
_entity.type
_entity.pdbx_description
1 polymer ?
#
loop_
_entity_poly.entity_id
_entity_poly.type
_entity_poly.pdbx_seq_one_letter_code
_entity_poly.pdbx_strand_id
1 'polypeptide(L)'
;MRTEAAFEYAADLGYDGVELMVWGESVSQDIGAVAKLSRRYRMPVLSVHAPCLLISQRVWGANPIAKLDRSVRAAEKLGAQTVVVHPPFRWQRRYVDGFTEQVANLEATSGVLVAVENMFPFRADRFFRAEQLKERMRKRGGGPGPGISAFAPSYDPLDGNHAHYTLDLSHTATAGTDALDMARRMGSGLVHLHLCDGSGLPADEHLAPGRGTQPVVEVCEMLAGGDFAGHVVLEVSTSGARSVHEREAMLAESLQFARTHLLR
;
A
#
# COMPACT_ATOMS: atom_id res chain seq x y z
N MET A 1 -14.06 -3.83 -1.93
CA MET A 1 -14.71 -4.69 -0.91
C MET A 1 -15.32 -3.79 0.15
N ARG A 2 -16.40 -4.21 0.86
CA ARG A 2 -16.91 -3.46 2.03
C ARG A 2 -16.07 -3.78 3.25
N THR A 3 -15.95 -2.81 4.18
CA THR A 3 -15.13 -2.96 5.38
C THR A 3 -15.48 -4.21 6.20
N GLU A 4 -16.77 -4.46 6.47
CA GLU A 4 -17.20 -5.65 7.23
C GLU A 4 -16.83 -6.95 6.51
N ALA A 5 -17.03 -7.01 5.19
CA ALA A 5 -16.65 -8.20 4.41
C ALA A 5 -15.13 -8.47 4.42
N ALA A 6 -14.30 -7.43 4.51
CA ALA A 6 -12.86 -7.62 4.64
C ALA A 6 -12.49 -8.30 5.96
N PHE A 7 -13.14 -7.92 7.07
CA PHE A 7 -12.96 -8.59 8.35
C PHE A 7 -13.46 -10.05 8.33
N GLU A 8 -14.60 -10.29 7.68
CA GLU A 8 -15.18 -11.64 7.53
C GLU A 8 -14.21 -12.55 6.73
N TYR A 9 -13.81 -12.14 5.52
CA TYR A 9 -12.86 -12.91 4.72
C TYR A 9 -11.52 -13.14 5.45
N ALA A 10 -10.99 -12.12 6.12
CA ALA A 10 -9.75 -12.27 6.84
C ALA A 10 -9.86 -13.31 7.96
N ALA A 11 -10.95 -13.30 8.72
CA ALA A 11 -11.19 -14.28 9.77
C ALA A 11 -11.39 -15.69 9.22
N ASP A 12 -12.23 -15.85 8.19
CA ASP A 12 -12.57 -17.16 7.62
C ASP A 12 -11.39 -17.83 6.92
N LEU A 13 -10.54 -17.03 6.26
CA LEU A 13 -9.34 -17.53 5.57
C LEU A 13 -8.12 -17.66 6.48
N GLY A 14 -8.19 -17.16 7.71
CA GLY A 14 -7.13 -17.30 8.71
C GLY A 14 -5.98 -16.30 8.52
N TYR A 15 -6.26 -15.08 8.10
CA TYR A 15 -5.29 -13.97 8.16
C TYR A 15 -5.00 -13.59 9.62
N ASP A 16 -3.86 -12.95 9.86
CA ASP A 16 -3.43 -12.56 11.21
C ASP A 16 -4.03 -11.19 11.63
N GLY A 17 -4.47 -10.39 10.67
CA GLY A 17 -5.08 -9.08 10.89
C GLY A 17 -5.51 -8.42 9.58
N VAL A 18 -5.93 -7.17 9.68
CA VAL A 18 -6.34 -6.36 8.53
C VAL A 18 -5.65 -5.00 8.53
N GLU A 19 -5.44 -4.46 7.34
CA GLU A 19 -5.20 -3.04 7.17
C GLU A 19 -6.54 -2.31 6.99
N LEU A 20 -6.71 -1.20 7.69
CA LEU A 20 -7.85 -0.33 7.50
C LEU A 20 -7.56 0.68 6.39
N MET A 21 -8.04 0.43 5.19
CA MET A 21 -8.10 1.47 4.17
C MET A 21 -9.29 2.40 4.45
N VAL A 22 -9.00 3.64 4.84
CA VAL A 22 -10.04 4.65 5.11
C VAL A 22 -10.56 5.21 3.80
N TRP A 23 -11.78 4.89 3.45
CA TRP A 23 -12.35 5.15 2.14
C TRP A 23 -13.73 5.86 2.20
N GLY A 24 -14.41 5.95 1.05
CA GLY A 24 -15.73 6.58 0.94
C GLY A 24 -16.86 5.88 1.68
N GLU A 25 -16.68 4.65 2.14
CA GLU A 25 -17.65 3.93 2.96
C GLU A 25 -17.67 4.51 4.38
N SER A 26 -18.89 4.74 4.91
CA SER A 26 -19.05 5.37 6.23
C SER A 26 -18.46 4.53 7.38
N VAL A 27 -18.49 3.20 7.26
CA VAL A 27 -17.97 2.28 8.28
C VAL A 27 -16.46 2.43 8.42
N SER A 28 -15.71 2.50 7.32
CA SER A 28 -14.25 2.69 7.36
C SER A 28 -13.84 4.04 7.97
N GLN A 29 -14.74 5.02 7.95
CA GLN A 29 -14.50 6.35 8.53
C GLN A 29 -14.89 6.46 10.01
N ASP A 30 -15.69 5.52 10.52
CA ASP A 30 -16.10 5.42 11.92
C ASP A 30 -15.21 4.43 12.68
N ILE A 31 -14.22 4.96 13.39
CA ILE A 31 -13.25 4.15 14.13
C ILE A 31 -13.92 3.31 15.23
N GLY A 32 -15.04 3.80 15.80
CA GLY A 32 -15.82 3.02 16.76
C GLY A 32 -16.50 1.81 16.12
N ALA A 33 -17.01 1.95 14.89
CA ALA A 33 -17.57 0.85 14.12
C ALA A 33 -16.48 -0.16 13.74
N VAL A 34 -15.34 0.30 13.26
CA VAL A 34 -14.17 -0.56 12.93
C VAL A 34 -13.72 -1.36 14.16
N ALA A 35 -13.59 -0.71 15.33
CA ALA A 35 -13.25 -1.38 16.58
C ALA A 35 -14.26 -2.46 17.00
N LYS A 36 -15.54 -2.27 16.69
CA LYS A 36 -16.58 -3.29 16.92
C LYS A 36 -16.40 -4.49 15.98
N LEU A 37 -16.09 -4.24 14.70
CA LEU A 37 -15.80 -5.31 13.74
C LEU A 37 -14.55 -6.10 14.14
N SER A 38 -13.46 -5.43 14.51
CA SER A 38 -12.25 -6.06 15.00
C SER A 38 -12.51 -7.02 16.16
N ARG A 39 -13.31 -6.60 17.15
CA ARG A 39 -13.71 -7.47 18.27
C ARG A 39 -14.63 -8.61 17.85
N ARG A 40 -15.62 -8.33 16.99
CA ARG A 40 -16.60 -9.32 16.52
C ARG A 40 -15.92 -10.48 15.79
N TYR A 41 -15.02 -10.15 14.88
CA TYR A 41 -14.30 -11.14 14.07
C TYR A 41 -13.00 -11.62 14.71
N ARG A 42 -12.60 -11.10 15.89
CA ARG A 42 -11.31 -11.35 16.56
C ARG A 42 -10.12 -11.09 15.64
N MET A 43 -10.25 -10.07 14.81
CA MET A 43 -9.28 -9.72 13.78
C MET A 43 -8.68 -8.35 14.11
N PRO A 44 -7.42 -8.26 14.54
CA PRO A 44 -6.78 -6.99 14.86
C PRO A 44 -6.63 -6.10 13.62
N VAL A 45 -6.65 -4.80 13.83
CA VAL A 45 -6.22 -3.83 12.82
C VAL A 45 -4.72 -3.61 13.02
N LEU A 46 -3.89 -3.99 12.05
CA LEU A 46 -2.43 -3.93 12.14
C LEU A 46 -1.89 -2.57 11.67
N SER A 47 -2.56 -2.00 10.68
CA SER A 47 -2.19 -0.73 10.06
C SER A 47 -3.41 0.07 9.63
N VAL A 48 -3.22 1.38 9.43
CA VAL A 48 -4.24 2.30 8.91
C VAL A 48 -3.69 2.99 7.67
N HIS A 49 -4.32 2.76 6.53
CA HIS A 49 -3.98 3.47 5.30
C HIS A 49 -4.70 4.82 5.25
N ALA A 50 -3.93 5.91 5.28
CA ALA A 50 -4.46 7.27 5.32
C ALA A 50 -5.14 7.66 4.00
N PRO A 51 -6.30 8.36 4.02
CA PRO A 51 -7.04 8.73 2.83
C PRO A 51 -6.40 9.94 2.10
N CYS A 52 -5.22 9.75 1.52
CA CYS A 52 -4.40 10.82 0.93
C CYS A 52 -4.62 11.05 -0.57
N LEU A 53 -5.25 10.09 -1.28
CA LEU A 53 -5.49 10.20 -2.72
C LEU A 53 -6.55 11.26 -3.07
N LEU A 54 -6.49 11.76 -4.31
CA LEU A 54 -7.45 12.74 -4.85
C LEU A 54 -8.90 12.24 -4.78
N ILE A 55 -9.12 10.95 -5.04
CA ILE A 55 -10.43 10.30 -4.97
C ILE A 55 -10.99 10.23 -3.55
N SER A 56 -10.13 10.35 -2.54
CA SER A 56 -10.52 10.38 -1.12
C SER A 56 -10.65 11.79 -0.55
N GLN A 57 -10.71 12.85 -1.37
CA GLN A 57 -10.72 14.26 -0.90
C GLN A 57 -11.83 14.56 0.11
N ARG A 58 -13.00 13.91 -0.03
CA ARG A 58 -14.15 14.12 0.89
C ARG A 58 -14.10 13.23 2.13
N VAL A 59 -13.19 12.26 2.18
CA VAL A 59 -13.02 11.36 3.32
C VAL A 59 -12.31 12.13 4.43
N TRP A 60 -12.95 12.29 5.56
CA TRP A 60 -12.46 13.06 6.72
C TRP A 60 -12.16 14.53 6.44
N GLY A 61 -12.69 15.11 5.37
CA GLY A 61 -12.46 16.49 4.96
C GLY A 61 -11.38 16.65 3.89
N ALA A 62 -11.10 17.88 3.48
CA ALA A 62 -10.19 18.16 2.37
C ALA A 62 -8.75 18.48 2.79
N ASN A 63 -8.49 18.71 4.09
CA ASN A 63 -7.17 19.10 4.58
C ASN A 63 -6.27 17.87 4.79
N PRO A 64 -5.19 17.68 4.00
CA PRO A 64 -4.33 16.51 4.11
C PRO A 64 -3.58 16.43 5.44
N ILE A 65 -3.18 17.56 6.02
CA ILE A 65 -2.53 17.62 7.34
C ILE A 65 -3.45 17.00 8.40
N ALA A 66 -4.69 17.48 8.47
CA ALA A 66 -5.68 16.99 9.42
C ALA A 66 -6.06 15.51 9.19
N LYS A 67 -5.99 15.03 7.94
CA LYS A 67 -6.21 13.62 7.62
C LYS A 67 -5.12 12.73 8.19
N LEU A 68 -3.86 13.12 8.04
CA LEU A 68 -2.75 12.35 8.59
C LEU A 68 -2.81 12.31 10.12
N ASP A 69 -3.03 13.46 10.80
CA ASP A 69 -3.26 13.51 12.25
C ASP A 69 -4.41 12.58 12.68
N ARG A 70 -5.49 12.55 11.90
CA ARG A 70 -6.65 11.70 12.21
C ARG A 70 -6.35 10.22 11.99
N SER A 71 -5.52 9.89 11.00
CA SER A 71 -5.09 8.52 10.73
C SER A 71 -4.23 7.97 11.88
N VAL A 72 -3.30 8.76 12.40
CA VAL A 72 -2.50 8.38 13.56
C VAL A 72 -3.38 8.18 14.80
N ARG A 73 -4.29 9.11 15.10
CA ARG A 73 -5.25 8.93 16.20
C ARG A 73 -6.17 7.71 16.02
N ALA A 74 -6.49 7.36 14.77
CA ALA A 74 -7.25 6.14 14.47
C ALA A 74 -6.41 4.90 14.76
N ALA A 75 -5.15 4.87 14.34
CA ALA A 75 -4.21 3.81 14.64
C ALA A 75 -4.04 3.58 16.15
N GLU A 76 -3.81 4.64 16.93
CA GLU A 76 -3.74 4.57 18.39
C GLU A 76 -5.01 3.92 19.00
N LYS A 77 -6.19 4.37 18.58
CA LYS A 77 -7.47 3.85 19.09
C LYS A 77 -7.74 2.38 18.70
N LEU A 78 -7.20 1.93 17.59
CA LEU A 78 -7.36 0.56 17.10
C LEU A 78 -6.24 -0.37 17.57
N GLY A 79 -5.17 0.18 18.16
CA GLY A 79 -3.97 -0.56 18.54
C GLY A 79 -3.10 -0.93 17.33
N ALA A 80 -3.27 -0.23 16.20
CA ALA A 80 -2.48 -0.43 15.00
C ALA A 80 -1.09 0.19 15.17
N GLN A 81 -0.07 -0.49 14.67
CA GLN A 81 1.32 -0.07 14.87
C GLN A 81 1.80 0.89 13.78
N THR A 82 1.18 0.86 12.60
CA THR A 82 1.64 1.61 11.43
C THR A 82 0.50 2.40 10.79
N VAL A 83 0.82 3.61 10.35
CA VAL A 83 0.00 4.38 9.41
C VAL A 83 0.75 4.44 8.08
N VAL A 84 0.13 3.96 7.02
CA VAL A 84 0.62 4.11 5.65
C VAL A 84 0.14 5.45 5.10
N VAL A 85 1.04 6.21 4.50
CA VAL A 85 0.73 7.51 3.90
C VAL A 85 1.45 7.69 2.57
N HIS A 86 0.73 8.20 1.57
CA HIS A 86 1.35 8.61 0.31
C HIS A 86 2.10 9.93 0.47
N PRO A 87 3.20 10.16 -0.24
CA PRO A 87 3.82 11.48 -0.32
C PRO A 87 2.82 12.51 -0.87
N PRO A 88 2.95 13.79 -0.50
CA PRO A 88 2.04 14.83 -0.96
C PRO A 88 2.12 15.05 -2.46
N PHE A 89 1.03 15.51 -3.06
CA PHE A 89 1.05 15.96 -4.44
C PHE A 89 1.76 17.30 -4.61
N ARG A 90 2.51 17.49 -5.67
CA ARG A 90 3.30 18.72 -5.96
C ARG A 90 2.50 20.03 -5.90
N TRP A 91 1.20 19.98 -6.16
CA TRP A 91 0.34 21.17 -6.08
C TRP A 91 -0.13 21.49 -4.65
N GLN A 92 0.04 20.59 -3.69
CA GLN A 92 -0.29 20.78 -2.27
C GLN A 92 0.86 21.49 -1.53
N ARG A 93 1.33 22.62 -2.02
CA ARG A 93 2.57 23.29 -1.60
C ARG A 93 2.76 23.35 -0.08
N ARG A 94 1.76 23.86 0.67
CA ARG A 94 1.84 23.95 2.14
C ARG A 94 2.00 22.60 2.81
N TYR A 95 1.41 21.56 2.24
CA TYR A 95 1.55 20.19 2.76
C TYR A 95 2.92 19.62 2.40
N VAL A 96 3.42 19.87 1.21
CA VAL A 96 4.78 19.48 0.80
C VAL A 96 5.82 20.08 1.75
N ASP A 97 5.73 21.40 2.03
CA ASP A 97 6.72 22.12 2.84
C ASP A 97 6.78 21.62 4.30
N GLY A 98 5.68 21.11 4.86
CA GLY A 98 5.61 20.65 6.24
C GLY A 98 5.50 19.13 6.43
N PHE A 99 5.48 18.34 5.34
CA PHE A 99 5.14 16.91 5.41
C PHE A 99 6.13 16.08 6.23
N THR A 100 7.42 16.21 5.93
CA THR A 100 8.47 15.46 6.63
C THR A 100 8.50 15.79 8.12
N GLU A 101 8.35 17.07 8.47
CA GLU A 101 8.28 17.50 9.87
C GLU A 101 7.03 16.96 10.57
N GLN A 102 5.87 16.99 9.91
CA GLN A 102 4.64 16.44 10.47
C GLN A 102 4.77 14.92 10.71
N VAL A 103 5.31 14.16 9.75
CA VAL A 103 5.57 12.72 9.91
C VAL A 103 6.44 12.46 11.14
N ALA A 104 7.60 13.12 11.24
CA ALA A 104 8.52 12.95 12.36
C ALA A 104 7.88 13.33 13.71
N ASN A 105 7.13 14.43 13.78
CA ASN A 105 6.43 14.86 14.97
C ASN A 105 5.33 13.87 15.41
N LEU A 106 4.58 13.32 14.47
CA LEU A 106 3.54 12.33 14.77
C LEU A 106 4.15 11.04 15.31
N GLU A 107 5.22 10.53 14.71
CA GLU A 107 5.94 9.36 15.23
C GLU A 107 6.48 9.60 16.64
N ALA A 108 7.13 10.74 16.86
CA ALA A 108 7.71 11.08 18.16
C ALA A 108 6.67 11.23 19.28
N THR A 109 5.43 11.60 18.96
CA THR A 109 4.38 11.91 19.95
C THR A 109 3.36 10.81 20.16
N SER A 110 3.18 9.89 19.19
CA SER A 110 2.16 8.83 19.26
C SER A 110 2.74 7.44 19.49
N GLY A 111 4.00 7.21 19.14
CA GLY A 111 4.59 5.87 19.08
C GLY A 111 4.05 4.99 17.93
N VAL A 112 3.26 5.56 17.03
CA VAL A 112 2.80 4.91 15.80
C VAL A 112 3.80 5.20 14.69
N LEU A 113 4.24 4.19 13.96
CA LEU A 113 5.11 4.38 12.81
C LEU A 113 4.32 5.00 11.64
N VAL A 114 4.85 6.05 11.00
CA VAL A 114 4.24 6.68 9.83
C VAL A 114 5.07 6.34 8.60
N ALA A 115 4.72 5.26 7.95
CA ALA A 115 5.44 4.70 6.82
C ALA A 115 5.03 5.37 5.50
N VAL A 116 5.97 6.06 4.86
CA VAL A 116 5.73 6.73 3.59
C VAL A 116 5.88 5.73 2.45
N GLU A 117 4.85 5.63 1.62
CA GLU A 117 4.74 4.63 0.58
C GLU A 117 5.41 5.09 -0.73
N ASN A 118 6.07 4.17 -1.43
CA ASN A 118 6.49 4.42 -2.80
C ASN A 118 5.28 4.52 -3.72
N MET A 119 5.34 5.45 -4.64
CA MET A 119 4.31 5.68 -5.64
C MET A 119 4.85 5.39 -7.06
N PHE A 120 4.13 5.83 -8.05
CA PHE A 120 4.54 5.70 -9.45
C PHE A 120 4.32 7.00 -10.22
N PRO A 121 5.08 7.24 -11.31
CA PRO A 121 4.89 8.42 -12.13
C PRO A 121 3.61 8.29 -12.99
N PHE A 122 3.00 9.42 -13.29
CA PHE A 122 1.97 9.47 -14.31
C PHE A 122 2.61 9.23 -15.68
N ARG A 123 2.23 8.15 -16.33
CA ARG A 123 2.78 7.72 -17.61
C ARG A 123 1.89 8.14 -18.78
N ALA A 124 2.48 8.77 -19.79
CA ALA A 124 1.75 9.19 -20.99
C ALA A 124 1.21 7.99 -21.82
N ASP A 125 1.84 6.83 -21.69
CA ASP A 125 1.45 5.62 -22.42
C ASP A 125 0.18 4.93 -21.89
N ARG A 126 -0.36 5.37 -20.74
CA ARG A 126 -1.66 4.92 -20.21
C ARG A 126 -2.85 5.17 -21.15
N PHE A 127 -2.69 6.09 -22.11
CA PHE A 127 -3.74 6.40 -23.08
C PHE A 127 -3.76 5.46 -24.29
N PHE A 128 -2.79 4.54 -24.39
CA PHE A 128 -2.78 3.55 -25.47
C PHE A 128 -3.60 2.32 -25.11
N ARG A 129 -4.16 1.66 -26.12
CA ARG A 129 -4.82 0.36 -25.92
C ARG A 129 -3.79 -0.69 -25.48
N ALA A 130 -4.22 -1.68 -24.69
CA ALA A 130 -3.34 -2.68 -24.08
C ALA A 130 -2.40 -3.37 -25.09
N GLU A 131 -2.87 -3.71 -26.29
CA GLU A 131 -2.04 -4.33 -27.34
C GLU A 131 -0.97 -3.38 -27.88
N GLN A 132 -1.33 -2.12 -28.13
CA GLN A 132 -0.37 -1.10 -28.59
C GLN A 132 0.67 -0.80 -27.52
N LEU A 133 0.25 -0.84 -26.25
CA LEU A 133 1.12 -0.63 -25.11
C LEU A 133 2.12 -1.75 -24.97
N LYS A 134 1.68 -3.03 -25.02
CA LYS A 134 2.58 -4.20 -24.98
C LYS A 134 3.62 -4.16 -26.09
N GLU A 135 3.21 -3.83 -27.32
CA GLU A 135 4.14 -3.70 -28.45
C GLU A 135 5.15 -2.56 -28.24
N ARG A 136 4.73 -1.42 -27.68
CA ARG A 136 5.63 -0.30 -27.35
C ARG A 136 6.60 -0.65 -26.24
N MET A 137 6.13 -1.34 -25.20
CA MET A 137 6.99 -1.84 -24.12
C MET A 137 8.01 -2.84 -24.68
N ARG A 138 7.60 -3.78 -25.52
CA ARG A 138 8.50 -4.73 -26.19
C ARG A 138 9.60 -4.01 -27.00
N LYS A 139 9.24 -2.97 -27.74
CA LYS A 139 10.20 -2.16 -28.51
C LYS A 139 11.21 -1.38 -27.64
N ARG A 140 10.85 -1.14 -26.36
CA ARG A 140 11.72 -0.47 -25.36
C ARG A 140 12.47 -1.47 -24.47
N GLY A 141 12.53 -2.75 -24.83
CA GLY A 141 13.15 -3.77 -23.98
C GLY A 141 12.37 -4.14 -22.73
N GLY A 142 11.02 -3.93 -22.74
CA GLY A 142 10.14 -4.20 -21.62
C GLY A 142 9.98 -3.03 -20.62
N GLY A 143 10.74 -1.95 -20.81
CA GLY A 143 10.72 -0.81 -19.89
C GLY A 143 9.48 0.09 -20.02
N PRO A 144 9.14 0.86 -18.97
CA PRO A 144 8.03 1.79 -18.97
C PRO A 144 8.25 2.95 -19.95
N GLY A 145 7.15 3.60 -20.34
CA GLY A 145 7.19 4.86 -21.06
C GLY A 145 7.62 6.02 -20.16
N PRO A 146 7.94 7.20 -20.74
CA PRO A 146 8.27 8.38 -19.98
C PRO A 146 7.10 8.75 -19.05
N GLY A 147 7.44 9.12 -17.83
CA GLY A 147 6.48 9.51 -16.80
C GLY A 147 6.88 10.77 -16.07
N ILE A 148 5.90 11.46 -15.48
CA ILE A 148 6.09 12.65 -14.66
C ILE A 148 5.56 12.34 -13.27
N SER A 149 6.38 12.58 -12.24
CA SER A 149 5.93 12.43 -10.86
C SER A 149 4.91 13.53 -10.52
N ALA A 150 3.74 13.10 -10.05
CA ALA A 150 2.75 13.99 -9.44
C ALA A 150 3.06 14.28 -7.96
N PHE A 151 3.96 13.51 -7.36
CA PHE A 151 4.31 13.53 -5.94
C PHE A 151 5.56 14.36 -5.66
N ALA A 152 5.70 14.85 -4.44
CA ALA A 152 6.84 15.67 -3.99
C ALA A 152 7.53 15.00 -2.78
N PRO A 153 8.86 14.97 -2.74
CA PRO A 153 9.75 15.45 -3.81
C PRO A 153 9.70 14.58 -5.07
N SER A 154 9.37 13.30 -4.94
CA SER A 154 9.32 12.28 -5.99
C SER A 154 8.26 11.22 -5.68
N TYR A 155 8.09 10.25 -6.58
CA TYR A 155 7.36 9.01 -6.32
C TYR A 155 8.21 7.96 -5.56
N ASP A 156 9.52 8.12 -5.52
CA ASP A 156 10.43 7.36 -4.66
C ASP A 156 10.47 8.04 -3.27
N PRO A 157 9.97 7.41 -2.20
CA PRO A 157 9.88 8.04 -0.90
C PRO A 157 11.25 8.27 -0.24
N LEU A 158 12.29 7.60 -0.71
CA LEU A 158 13.66 7.78 -0.24
C LEU A 158 14.21 9.19 -0.54
N ASP A 159 13.66 9.87 -1.55
CA ASP A 159 13.99 11.26 -1.84
C ASP A 159 13.47 12.22 -0.75
N GLY A 160 12.54 11.79 0.09
CA GLY A 160 11.92 12.59 1.15
C GLY A 160 12.62 12.51 2.52
N ASN A 161 13.63 11.65 2.67
CA ASN A 161 14.37 11.44 3.93
C ASN A 161 13.46 11.17 5.14
N HIS A 162 12.57 10.19 5.03
CA HIS A 162 11.71 9.72 6.10
C HIS A 162 12.39 8.60 6.91
N ALA A 163 11.93 8.37 8.15
CA ALA A 163 12.45 7.29 8.99
C ALA A 163 11.90 5.93 8.57
N HIS A 164 10.62 5.89 8.17
CA HIS A 164 9.93 4.64 7.87
C HIS A 164 9.22 4.68 6.53
N TYR A 165 9.18 3.51 5.89
CA TYR A 165 8.69 3.32 4.54
C TYR A 165 7.72 2.14 4.43
N THR A 166 6.75 2.28 3.54
CA THR A 166 5.96 1.19 2.99
C THR A 166 6.45 0.91 1.58
N LEU A 167 6.69 -0.35 1.25
CA LEU A 167 6.99 -0.79 -0.10
C LEU A 167 5.75 -1.44 -0.71
N ASP A 168 5.24 -0.85 -1.80
CA ASP A 168 4.22 -1.44 -2.65
C ASP A 168 4.83 -1.98 -3.95
N LEU A 169 4.57 -3.28 -4.24
CA LEU A 169 5.17 -3.97 -5.37
C LEU A 169 4.42 -3.70 -6.69
N SER A 170 3.12 -3.41 -6.65
CA SER A 170 2.36 -2.96 -7.84
C SER A 170 2.84 -1.58 -8.30
N HIS A 171 3.13 -0.70 -7.35
CA HIS A 171 3.67 0.61 -7.62
C HIS A 171 5.08 0.54 -8.25
N THR A 172 5.95 -0.35 -7.77
CA THR A 172 7.26 -0.57 -8.41
C THR A 172 7.12 -1.10 -9.83
N ALA A 173 6.20 -2.04 -10.08
CA ALA A 173 5.92 -2.53 -11.42
C ALA A 173 5.45 -1.40 -12.35
N THR A 174 4.51 -0.57 -11.90
CA THR A 174 3.97 0.55 -12.67
C THR A 174 5.05 1.62 -12.92
N ALA A 175 5.93 1.86 -11.95
CA ALA A 175 7.08 2.78 -12.10
C ALA A 175 8.17 2.22 -12.99
N GLY A 176 8.24 0.88 -13.17
CA GLY A 176 9.32 0.19 -13.87
C GLY A 176 10.61 0.15 -13.06
N THR A 177 10.49 0.15 -11.75
CA THR A 177 11.61 0.00 -10.80
C THR A 177 11.63 -1.44 -10.27
N ASP A 178 12.78 -1.87 -9.78
CA ASP A 178 12.95 -3.19 -9.16
C ASP A 178 12.60 -3.11 -7.68
N ALA A 179 11.62 -3.92 -7.24
CA ALA A 179 11.15 -3.92 -5.86
C ALA A 179 12.21 -4.41 -4.88
N LEU A 180 13.07 -5.38 -5.28
CA LEU A 180 14.12 -5.90 -4.42
C LEU A 180 15.22 -4.86 -4.19
N ASP A 181 15.58 -4.10 -5.23
CA ASP A 181 16.52 -2.98 -5.11
C ASP A 181 15.94 -1.91 -4.17
N MET A 182 14.69 -1.54 -4.36
CA MET A 182 14.03 -0.54 -3.50
C MET A 182 13.94 -1.01 -2.06
N ALA A 183 13.59 -2.28 -1.80
CA ALA A 183 13.57 -2.86 -0.46
C ALA A 183 14.95 -2.78 0.23
N ARG A 184 16.03 -3.10 -0.50
CA ARG A 184 17.41 -2.99 0.00
C ARG A 184 17.79 -1.55 0.34
N ARG A 185 17.38 -0.59 -0.47
CA ARG A 185 17.63 0.85 -0.26
C ARG A 185 16.85 1.40 0.93
N MET A 186 15.63 0.92 1.16
CA MET A 186 14.83 1.26 2.35
C MET A 186 15.46 0.68 3.64
N GLY A 187 16.11 -0.48 3.55
CA GLY A 187 16.85 -1.09 4.65
C GLY A 187 16.01 -1.25 5.91
N SER A 188 16.55 -0.84 7.07
CA SER A 188 15.83 -0.88 8.35
C SER A 188 14.65 0.08 8.45
N GLY A 189 14.53 1.03 7.54
CA GLY A 189 13.35 1.90 7.43
C GLY A 189 12.13 1.23 6.80
N LEU A 190 12.30 0.07 6.13
CA LEU A 190 11.18 -0.72 5.61
C LEU A 190 10.45 -1.40 6.77
N VAL A 191 9.27 -0.91 7.11
CA VAL A 191 8.46 -1.41 8.24
C VAL A 191 7.10 -1.95 7.80
N HIS A 192 6.77 -1.79 6.53
CA HIS A 192 5.48 -2.22 5.98
C HIS A 192 5.63 -2.63 4.52
N LEU A 193 5.00 -3.75 4.13
CA LEU A 193 5.01 -4.25 2.76
C LEU A 193 3.57 -4.43 2.28
N HIS A 194 3.22 -3.80 1.15
CA HIS A 194 2.06 -4.18 0.35
C HIS A 194 2.48 -5.27 -0.64
N LEU A 195 2.22 -6.51 -0.25
CA LEU A 195 2.52 -7.69 -1.06
C LEU A 195 1.44 -7.89 -2.11
N CYS A 196 1.75 -7.50 -3.30
CA CYS A 196 0.99 -7.64 -4.52
C CYS A 196 1.95 -7.82 -5.68
N ASP A 197 1.49 -7.72 -6.91
CA ASP A 197 2.32 -7.76 -8.11
C ASP A 197 1.74 -6.85 -9.18
N GLY A 198 2.48 -6.61 -10.24
CA GLY A 198 2.05 -5.84 -11.40
C GLY A 198 2.79 -6.26 -12.65
N SER A 199 2.16 -6.09 -13.80
CA SER A 199 2.72 -6.49 -15.11
C SER A 199 3.61 -5.41 -15.74
N GLY A 200 3.80 -4.26 -15.07
CA GLY A 200 4.50 -3.10 -15.60
C GLY A 200 3.65 -2.24 -16.54
N LEU A 201 2.37 -2.50 -16.64
CA LEU A 201 1.41 -1.63 -17.32
C LEU A 201 1.28 -0.29 -16.59
N PRO A 202 0.85 0.81 -17.27
CA PRO A 202 0.67 2.13 -16.65
C PRO A 202 -0.63 2.22 -15.83
N ALA A 203 -0.96 1.17 -15.15
CA ALA A 203 -2.11 1.03 -14.27
C ALA A 203 -1.65 0.35 -12.99
N ASP A 204 -2.19 0.79 -11.88
CA ASP A 204 -2.00 0.16 -10.61
C ASP A 204 -2.90 -1.09 -10.55
N GLU A 205 -2.27 -2.27 -10.73
CA GLU A 205 -3.00 -3.51 -11.00
C GLU A 205 -3.31 -4.30 -9.74
N HIS A 206 -2.43 -4.24 -8.73
CA HIS A 206 -2.53 -5.03 -7.50
C HIS A 206 -2.85 -6.51 -7.78
N LEU A 207 -2.07 -7.13 -8.68
CA LEU A 207 -2.19 -8.55 -9.01
C LEU A 207 -1.84 -9.42 -7.79
N ALA A 208 -2.39 -10.63 -7.73
CA ALA A 208 -1.94 -11.60 -6.75
C ALA A 208 -0.42 -11.86 -6.90
N PRO A 209 0.32 -12.07 -5.80
CA PRO A 209 1.76 -12.29 -5.84
C PRO A 209 2.15 -13.43 -6.80
N GLY A 210 3.16 -13.18 -7.64
CA GLY A 210 3.64 -14.12 -8.67
C GLY A 210 2.83 -14.09 -9.98
N ARG A 211 1.87 -13.17 -10.13
CA ARG A 211 1.08 -13.01 -11.35
C ARG A 211 1.56 -11.87 -12.24
N GLY A 212 2.55 -11.13 -11.82
CA GLY A 212 3.16 -10.01 -12.54
C GLY A 212 4.63 -10.26 -12.89
N THR A 213 5.44 -9.22 -12.74
CA THR A 213 6.85 -9.21 -13.17
C THR A 213 7.82 -8.79 -12.06
N GLN A 214 7.33 -8.48 -10.86
CA GLN A 214 8.18 -8.08 -9.76
C GLN A 214 8.85 -9.30 -9.10
N PRO A 215 10.05 -9.14 -8.51
CA PRO A 215 10.77 -10.20 -7.82
C PRO A 215 10.14 -10.45 -6.43
N VAL A 216 8.83 -10.84 -6.41
CA VAL A 216 8.04 -10.96 -5.18
C VAL A 216 8.55 -12.04 -4.23
N VAL A 217 9.09 -13.15 -4.78
CA VAL A 217 9.68 -14.23 -3.99
C VAL A 217 10.94 -13.75 -3.30
N GLU A 218 11.85 -13.11 -4.06
CA GLU A 218 13.12 -12.60 -3.58
C GLU A 218 12.94 -11.52 -2.51
N VAL A 219 11.92 -10.67 -2.66
CA VAL A 219 11.56 -9.67 -1.63
C VAL A 219 11.09 -10.37 -0.35
N CYS A 220 10.17 -11.33 -0.45
CA CYS A 220 9.69 -12.09 0.71
C CYS A 220 10.83 -12.84 1.41
N GLU A 221 11.69 -13.53 0.67
CA GLU A 221 12.83 -14.28 1.22
C GLU A 221 13.87 -13.36 1.87
N MET A 222 14.11 -12.18 1.30
CA MET A 222 14.98 -11.17 1.90
C MET A 222 14.43 -10.70 3.25
N LEU A 223 13.12 -10.41 3.34
CA LEU A 223 12.48 -10.01 4.59
C LEU A 223 12.50 -11.13 5.63
N ALA A 224 12.18 -12.37 5.24
CA ALA A 224 12.21 -13.54 6.11
C ALA A 224 13.61 -13.89 6.62
N GLY A 225 14.65 -13.56 5.84
CA GLY A 225 16.06 -13.80 6.19
C GLY A 225 16.73 -12.69 6.97
N GLY A 226 16.08 -11.53 7.11
CA GLY A 226 16.59 -10.33 7.78
C GLY A 226 15.90 -10.03 9.11
N ASP A 227 16.11 -8.81 9.60
CA ASP A 227 15.54 -8.31 10.86
C ASP A 227 14.19 -7.58 10.67
N PHE A 228 13.48 -7.87 9.57
CA PHE A 228 12.18 -7.25 9.31
C PHE A 228 11.17 -7.69 10.37
N ALA A 229 10.65 -6.73 11.13
CA ALA A 229 9.66 -6.94 12.19
C ALA A 229 8.32 -6.25 11.91
N GLY A 230 8.15 -5.76 10.68
CA GLY A 230 6.94 -5.05 10.25
C GLY A 230 5.81 -5.97 9.82
N HIS A 231 4.81 -5.39 9.20
CA HIS A 231 3.66 -6.12 8.66
C HIS A 231 3.76 -6.30 7.15
N VAL A 232 3.31 -7.48 6.69
CA VAL A 232 3.09 -7.76 5.27
C VAL A 232 1.58 -7.82 5.02
N VAL A 233 1.08 -6.89 4.23
CA VAL A 233 -0.33 -6.76 3.88
C VAL A 233 -0.53 -7.21 2.44
N LEU A 234 -1.46 -8.11 2.23
CA LEU A 234 -1.86 -8.55 0.89
C LEU A 234 -2.84 -7.52 0.29
N GLU A 235 -2.31 -6.56 -0.45
CA GLU A 235 -3.11 -5.57 -1.16
C GLU A 235 -3.42 -6.06 -2.57
N VAL A 236 -4.36 -7.01 -2.68
CA VAL A 236 -4.69 -7.70 -3.91
C VAL A 236 -6.04 -7.26 -4.46
N SER A 237 -6.07 -6.85 -5.73
CA SER A 237 -7.32 -6.56 -6.43
C SER A 237 -8.08 -7.83 -6.75
N THR A 238 -9.27 -7.96 -6.16
CA THR A 238 -10.21 -9.05 -6.47
C THR A 238 -11.30 -8.63 -7.44
N SER A 239 -11.12 -7.51 -8.15
CA SER A 239 -12.12 -6.97 -9.09
C SER A 239 -12.41 -7.88 -10.29
N GLY A 240 -11.46 -8.74 -10.65
CA GLY A 240 -11.60 -9.74 -11.70
C GLY A 240 -12.39 -11.00 -11.31
N ALA A 241 -12.66 -11.20 -10.01
CA ALA A 241 -13.43 -12.36 -9.55
C ALA A 241 -14.90 -12.25 -9.97
N ARG A 242 -15.42 -13.31 -10.59
CA ARG A 242 -16.80 -13.40 -11.08
C ARG A 242 -17.77 -13.95 -10.05
N SER A 243 -17.26 -14.52 -8.97
CA SER A 243 -18.04 -15.10 -7.89
C SER A 243 -17.35 -14.87 -6.53
N VAL A 244 -18.11 -15.11 -5.44
CA VAL A 244 -17.57 -15.11 -4.07
C VAL A 244 -16.47 -16.15 -3.95
N HIS A 245 -16.69 -17.35 -4.47
CA HIS A 245 -15.73 -18.46 -4.42
C HIS A 245 -14.42 -18.15 -5.17
N GLU A 246 -14.48 -17.51 -6.34
CA GLU A 246 -13.26 -17.06 -7.03
C GLU A 246 -12.49 -16.02 -6.21
N ARG A 247 -13.19 -15.11 -5.54
CA ARG A 247 -12.55 -14.12 -4.64
C ARG A 247 -11.87 -14.80 -3.47
N GLU A 248 -12.55 -15.72 -2.81
CA GLU A 248 -12.00 -16.51 -1.71
C GLU A 248 -10.75 -17.28 -2.16
N ALA A 249 -10.82 -17.95 -3.31
CA ALA A 249 -9.68 -18.67 -3.87
C ALA A 249 -8.47 -17.74 -4.13
N MET A 250 -8.70 -16.54 -4.71
CA MET A 250 -7.62 -15.57 -4.94
C MET A 250 -6.99 -15.10 -3.63
N LEU A 251 -7.80 -14.82 -2.61
CA LEU A 251 -7.30 -14.37 -1.30
C LEU A 251 -6.56 -15.51 -0.58
N ALA A 252 -7.09 -16.74 -0.63
CA ALA A 252 -6.44 -17.91 -0.02
C ALA A 252 -5.10 -18.25 -0.72
N GLU A 253 -5.05 -18.20 -2.06
CA GLU A 253 -3.81 -18.39 -2.84
C GLU A 253 -2.75 -17.36 -2.45
N SER A 254 -3.16 -16.08 -2.33
CA SER A 254 -2.25 -15.00 -1.95
C SER A 254 -1.71 -15.18 -0.53
N LEU A 255 -2.56 -15.58 0.42
CA LEU A 255 -2.13 -15.89 1.79
C LEU A 255 -1.17 -17.09 1.83
N GLN A 256 -1.47 -18.14 1.07
CA GLN A 256 -0.59 -19.31 0.97
C GLN A 256 0.77 -18.91 0.39
N PHE A 257 0.80 -18.08 -0.64
CA PHE A 257 2.04 -17.55 -1.20
C PHE A 257 2.86 -16.81 -0.13
N ALA A 258 2.24 -15.87 0.58
CA ALA A 258 2.91 -15.10 1.63
C ALA A 258 3.50 -16.02 2.71
N ARG A 259 2.72 -16.98 3.21
CA ARG A 259 3.17 -17.93 4.24
C ARG A 259 4.29 -18.85 3.76
N THR A 260 4.26 -19.26 2.50
CA THR A 260 5.30 -20.10 1.92
C THR A 260 6.67 -19.41 1.87
N HIS A 261 6.69 -18.10 1.59
CA HIS A 261 7.94 -17.37 1.38
C HIS A 261 8.37 -16.50 2.56
N LEU A 262 7.49 -16.23 3.52
CA LEU A 262 7.79 -15.40 4.71
C LEU A 262 7.96 -16.22 5.99
N LEU A 263 7.26 -17.33 6.13
CA LEU A 263 7.38 -18.17 7.34
C LEU A 263 8.43 -19.25 7.10
N ARG A 264 9.48 -19.25 7.92
CA ARG A 264 10.54 -20.25 7.94
C ARG A 264 10.38 -21.17 9.15
#